data_eada9744a2c6e26dc373e5037ebff915
#
_entry.id   eada9744a2c6e26dc373e5037ebff915
#
_cell.length_a   1.000
_cell.length_b   1.000
_cell.length_c   1.000
_cell.angle_alpha   90.00
_cell.angle_beta   90.00
_cell.angle_gamma   90.00
#
_symmetry.space_group_name_H-M   'P 1'
#
loop_
_entity.id
_entity.type
_entity.pdbx_description
1 polymer ?
#
loop_
_entity_poly.entity_id
_entity_poly.type
_entity_poly.pdbx_seq_one_letter_code
_entity_poly.pdbx_strand_id
1 'polypeptide(L)'
;MGYHGKIQLTLVFVAPPDQVMEGDRIFRSHAPWMEATHHRSGDKALLSYNVSRAPELSNPMDPNSAPTGNTCFILTEIYETQAGVADHFQQAMTSWKDFPAVGKWLEKCKLTGVTAAPIVNSLW
;
A
#
# COMPACT_ATOMS: atom_id res chain seq x y z
N MET A 1 -9.25 -18.23 -11.66
CA MET A 1 -8.30 -17.56 -12.55
C MET A 1 -8.01 -16.18 -11.97
N GLY A 2 -7.06 -15.50 -12.52
CA GLY A 2 -6.60 -14.25 -11.93
C GLY A 2 -6.09 -14.46 -10.51
N TYR A 3 -6.56 -13.64 -9.59
CA TYR A 3 -6.10 -13.69 -8.21
C TYR A 3 -7.15 -14.21 -7.23
N HIS A 4 -8.20 -14.86 -7.73
CA HIS A 4 -9.25 -15.42 -6.86
C HIS A 4 -8.63 -16.28 -5.75
N GLY A 5 -9.03 -16.06 -4.51
CA GLY A 5 -8.52 -16.79 -3.35
C GLY A 5 -7.18 -16.27 -2.80
N LYS A 6 -6.48 -15.41 -3.54
CA LYS A 6 -5.27 -14.77 -3.03
C LYS A 6 -5.62 -13.67 -2.03
N ILE A 7 -4.64 -13.13 -1.36
CA ILE A 7 -4.83 -12.15 -0.29
C ILE A 7 -4.39 -10.77 -0.75
N GLN A 8 -5.28 -9.80 -0.63
CA GLN A 8 -4.98 -8.42 -1.02
C GLN A 8 -4.82 -7.53 0.20
N LEU A 9 -3.79 -6.71 0.16
CA LEU A 9 -3.58 -5.59 1.05
C LEU A 9 -3.84 -4.32 0.25
N THR A 10 -4.71 -3.45 0.74
CA THR A 10 -4.95 -2.14 0.14
C THR A 10 -4.99 -1.09 1.24
N LEU A 11 -4.08 -0.14 1.18
CA LEU A 11 -4.05 0.97 2.12
C LEU A 11 -4.12 2.28 1.34
N VAL A 12 -4.93 3.20 1.84
CA VAL A 12 -5.07 4.55 1.28
C VAL A 12 -4.63 5.54 2.36
N PHE A 13 -3.62 6.33 2.01
CA PHE A 13 -3.04 7.35 2.87
C PHE A 13 -3.42 8.70 2.30
N VAL A 14 -4.19 9.50 3.04
CA VAL A 14 -4.56 10.85 2.62
C VAL A 14 -3.60 11.82 3.29
N ALA A 15 -2.72 12.42 2.49
CA ALA A 15 -1.65 13.31 2.97
C ALA A 15 -2.01 14.76 2.71
N PRO A 16 -1.89 15.63 3.74
CA PRO A 16 -2.01 17.07 3.52
C PRO A 16 -0.83 17.59 2.67
N PRO A 17 -0.93 18.80 2.10
CA PRO A 17 0.08 19.29 1.16
C PRO A 17 1.51 19.25 1.68
N ASP A 18 1.74 19.53 2.95
CA ASP A 18 3.07 19.54 3.57
C ASP A 18 3.63 18.13 3.83
N GLN A 19 2.85 17.07 3.59
CA GLN A 19 3.28 15.69 3.81
C GLN A 19 3.46 14.90 2.49
N VAL A 20 3.24 15.52 1.35
CA VAL A 20 3.31 14.83 0.05
C VAL A 20 4.74 14.44 -0.29
N MET A 21 5.71 15.35 -0.07
CA MET A 21 7.12 15.04 -0.35
C MET A 21 7.64 13.88 0.49
N GLU A 22 7.24 13.83 1.77
CA GLU A 22 7.63 12.73 2.65
C GLU A 22 6.98 11.41 2.19
N GLY A 23 5.72 11.43 1.77
CA GLY A 23 5.07 10.26 1.21
C GLY A 23 5.78 9.73 -0.03
N ASP A 24 6.16 10.61 -0.95
CA ASP A 24 6.93 10.23 -2.13
C ASP A 24 8.27 9.60 -1.74
N ARG A 25 8.95 10.17 -0.75
CA ARG A 25 10.23 9.64 -0.26
C ARG A 25 10.06 8.25 0.33
N ILE A 26 9.04 8.08 1.18
CA ILE A 26 8.75 6.80 1.85
C ILE A 26 8.52 5.70 0.80
N PHE A 27 7.67 5.96 -0.20
CA PHE A 27 7.35 4.93 -1.19
C PHE A 27 8.49 4.70 -2.20
N ARG A 28 9.34 5.69 -2.46
CA ARG A 28 10.56 5.45 -3.23
C ARG A 28 11.54 4.53 -2.49
N SER A 29 11.54 4.58 -1.16
CA SER A 29 12.33 3.67 -0.34
C SER A 29 11.67 2.28 -0.23
N HIS A 30 10.35 2.22 -0.20
CA HIS A 30 9.59 1.00 0.02
C HIS A 30 9.76 -0.02 -1.11
N ALA A 31 9.66 0.41 -2.36
CA ALA A 31 9.68 -0.50 -3.50
C ALA A 31 10.99 -1.28 -3.65
N PRO A 32 12.18 -0.64 -3.60
CA PRO A 32 13.43 -1.39 -3.66
C PRO A 32 13.63 -2.35 -2.50
N TRP A 33 13.19 -1.97 -1.30
CA TRP A 33 13.24 -2.85 -0.15
C TRP A 33 12.32 -4.07 -0.35
N MET A 34 11.10 -3.86 -0.85
CA MET A 34 10.18 -4.94 -1.17
C MET A 34 10.80 -5.92 -2.17
N GLU A 35 11.38 -5.39 -3.24
CA GLU A 35 12.00 -6.23 -4.27
C GLU A 35 13.16 -7.06 -3.71
N ALA A 36 13.95 -6.47 -2.81
CA ALA A 36 15.12 -7.15 -2.25
C ALA A 36 14.77 -8.20 -1.21
N THR A 37 13.62 -8.12 -0.56
CA THR A 37 13.33 -8.92 0.64
C THR A 37 12.15 -9.88 0.48
N HIS A 38 11.22 -9.63 -0.44
CA HIS A 38 9.99 -10.40 -0.53
C HIS A 38 10.16 -11.63 -1.42
N HIS A 39 9.40 -12.68 -1.08
CA HIS A 39 9.43 -13.94 -1.82
C HIS A 39 8.73 -13.80 -3.16
N ARG A 40 9.26 -14.45 -4.20
CA ARG A 40 8.67 -14.47 -5.54
C ARG A 40 7.94 -15.78 -5.84
N SER A 41 8.04 -16.76 -4.93
CA SER A 41 7.39 -18.06 -5.07
C SER A 41 7.09 -18.64 -3.69
N GLY A 42 6.25 -19.66 -3.65
CA GLY A 42 5.86 -20.31 -2.41
C GLY A 42 4.70 -19.61 -1.72
N ASP A 43 4.40 -20.05 -0.51
CA ASP A 43 3.22 -19.58 0.23
C ASP A 43 3.33 -18.12 0.72
N LYS A 44 4.54 -17.57 0.78
CA LYS A 44 4.76 -16.17 1.15
C LYS A 44 4.93 -15.25 -0.05
N ALA A 45 4.71 -15.73 -1.27
CA ALA A 45 4.99 -14.97 -2.47
C ALA A 45 4.18 -13.67 -2.56
N LEU A 46 4.88 -12.59 -2.89
CA LEU A 46 4.29 -11.33 -3.31
C LEU A 46 4.02 -11.44 -4.82
N LEU A 47 2.75 -11.42 -5.21
CA LEU A 47 2.32 -11.62 -6.59
C LEU A 47 2.16 -10.31 -7.35
N SER A 48 1.84 -9.23 -6.64
CA SER A 48 1.61 -7.92 -7.25
C SER A 48 1.91 -6.82 -6.23
N TYR A 49 2.51 -5.75 -6.70
CA TYR A 49 2.85 -4.59 -5.89
C TYR A 49 2.66 -3.34 -6.73
N ASN A 50 1.85 -2.41 -6.24
CA ASN A 50 1.66 -1.13 -6.90
C ASN A 50 1.48 -0.02 -5.87
N VAL A 51 2.07 1.12 -6.16
CA VAL A 51 1.80 2.36 -5.44
C VAL A 51 1.33 3.37 -6.48
N SER A 52 0.18 3.98 -6.22
CA SER A 52 -0.35 5.05 -7.04
C SER A 52 -0.66 6.26 -6.19
N ARG A 53 -0.75 7.42 -6.82
CA ARG A 53 -1.15 8.65 -6.12
C ARG A 53 -2.01 9.51 -7.02
N ALA A 54 -2.94 10.23 -6.40
CA ALA A 54 -3.84 11.14 -7.10
C ALA A 54 -4.34 12.20 -6.13
N PRO A 55 -4.78 13.37 -6.61
CA PRO A 55 -5.48 14.33 -5.75
C PRO A 55 -6.70 13.68 -5.11
N GLU A 56 -6.92 13.97 -3.83
CA GLU A 56 -8.17 13.60 -3.18
C GLU A 56 -9.30 14.49 -3.74
N LEU A 57 -10.38 13.86 -4.20
CA LEU A 57 -11.55 14.59 -4.68
C LEU A 57 -12.58 14.75 -3.56
N SER A 58 -13.31 15.87 -3.60
CA SER A 58 -14.39 16.11 -2.63
C SER A 58 -15.50 15.05 -2.72
N ASN A 59 -15.69 14.47 -3.90
CA ASN A 59 -16.56 13.33 -4.12
C ASN A 59 -15.80 12.29 -4.96
N PRO A 60 -15.34 11.18 -4.35
CA PRO A 60 -14.58 10.16 -5.07
C PRO A 60 -15.34 9.52 -6.24
N MET A 61 -16.66 9.54 -6.21
CA MET A 61 -17.49 8.97 -7.28
C MET A 61 -17.68 9.91 -8.47
N ASP A 62 -17.26 11.18 -8.33
CA ASP A 62 -17.36 12.18 -9.39
C ASP A 62 -15.96 12.65 -9.77
N PRO A 63 -15.42 12.18 -10.91
CA PRO A 63 -14.07 12.59 -11.34
C PRO A 63 -13.94 14.08 -11.64
N ASN A 64 -15.05 14.79 -11.81
CA ASN A 64 -15.07 16.24 -12.04
C ASN A 64 -15.29 17.05 -10.77
N SER A 65 -15.41 16.41 -9.61
CA SER A 65 -15.55 17.12 -8.35
C SER A 65 -14.27 17.85 -7.97
N ALA A 66 -14.39 18.87 -7.13
CA ALA A 66 -13.24 19.70 -6.75
C ALA A 66 -12.22 18.91 -5.92
N PRO A 67 -10.92 19.09 -6.16
CA PRO A 67 -9.88 18.55 -5.27
C PRO A 67 -9.97 19.21 -3.90
N THR A 68 -9.63 18.46 -2.85
CA THR A 68 -9.60 18.96 -1.46
C THR A 68 -8.31 19.71 -1.13
N GLY A 69 -7.26 19.51 -1.92
CA GLY A 69 -5.91 19.96 -1.62
C GLY A 69 -5.02 18.85 -1.06
N ASN A 70 -5.60 17.75 -0.58
CA ASN A 70 -4.85 16.60 -0.11
C ASN A 70 -4.49 15.66 -1.27
N THR A 71 -3.55 14.77 -1.03
CA THR A 71 -3.13 13.74 -2.00
C THR A 71 -3.39 12.37 -1.41
N CYS A 72 -3.99 11.48 -2.19
CA CYS A 72 -4.12 10.07 -1.83
C CYS A 72 -2.93 9.30 -2.35
N PHE A 73 -2.28 8.54 -1.47
CA PHE A 73 -1.34 7.49 -1.83
C PHE A 73 -2.04 6.15 -1.64
N ILE A 74 -1.98 5.29 -2.64
CA ILE A 74 -2.64 3.99 -2.62
C ILE A 74 -1.58 2.90 -2.76
N LEU A 75 -1.48 2.05 -1.75
CA LEU A 75 -0.62 0.87 -1.76
C LEU A 75 -1.51 -0.35 -1.99
N THR A 76 -1.21 -1.11 -3.03
CA THR A 76 -1.92 -2.35 -3.32
C THR A 76 -0.90 -3.49 -3.47
N GLU A 77 -1.06 -4.51 -2.66
CA GLU A 77 -0.21 -5.71 -2.69
C GLU A 77 -1.11 -6.94 -2.73
N ILE A 78 -0.66 -7.96 -3.47
CA ILE A 78 -1.36 -9.24 -3.51
C ILE A 78 -0.36 -10.33 -3.14
N TYR A 79 -0.76 -11.17 -2.18
CA TYR A 79 0.05 -12.27 -1.66
C TYR A 79 -0.59 -13.60 -1.95
N GLU A 80 0.24 -14.63 -2.09
CA GLU A 80 -0.23 -16.01 -2.28
C GLU A 80 -1.15 -16.44 -1.13
N THR A 81 -0.74 -16.18 0.11
CA THR A 81 -1.50 -16.49 1.33
C THR A 81 -1.29 -15.41 2.38
N GLN A 82 -2.01 -15.52 3.49
CA GLN A 82 -1.84 -14.64 4.64
C GLN A 82 -0.44 -14.72 5.26
N ALA A 83 0.25 -15.84 5.08
CA ALA A 83 1.63 -15.97 5.56
C ALA A 83 2.56 -14.92 4.94
N GLY A 84 2.30 -14.55 3.69
CA GLY A 84 3.06 -13.49 3.02
C GLY A 84 2.82 -12.12 3.64
N VAL A 85 1.58 -11.83 4.02
CA VAL A 85 1.26 -10.56 4.72
C VAL A 85 1.97 -10.50 6.07
N ALA A 86 1.92 -11.57 6.84
CA ALA A 86 2.58 -11.63 8.16
C ALA A 86 4.10 -11.45 8.01
N ASP A 87 4.69 -12.12 7.03
CA ASP A 87 6.12 -11.99 6.72
C ASP A 87 6.47 -10.55 6.33
N HIS A 88 5.63 -9.91 5.52
CA HIS A 88 5.81 -8.51 5.12
C HIS A 88 5.94 -7.59 6.34
N PHE A 89 4.99 -7.65 7.26
CA PHE A 89 5.02 -6.77 8.42
C PHE A 89 6.19 -7.08 9.35
N GLN A 90 6.54 -8.34 9.52
CA GLN A 90 7.70 -8.71 10.33
C GLN A 90 8.98 -8.16 9.72
N GLN A 91 9.17 -8.30 8.41
CA GLN A 91 10.35 -7.78 7.72
C GLN A 91 10.38 -6.25 7.75
N ALA A 92 9.23 -5.58 7.63
CA ALA A 92 9.16 -4.13 7.70
C ALA A 92 9.69 -3.62 9.04
N MET A 93 9.27 -4.24 10.13
CA MET A 93 9.70 -3.85 11.48
C MET A 93 11.18 -4.12 11.72
N THR A 94 11.75 -5.15 11.10
CA THR A 94 13.10 -5.62 11.43
C THR A 94 14.17 -5.20 10.44
N SER A 95 13.82 -4.90 9.18
CA SER A 95 14.83 -4.65 8.14
C SER A 95 14.60 -3.41 7.28
N TRP A 96 13.40 -2.82 7.31
CA TRP A 96 13.18 -1.61 6.52
C TRP A 96 13.55 -0.37 7.33
N LYS A 97 14.59 0.33 6.88
CA LYS A 97 15.16 1.48 7.59
C LYS A 97 14.18 2.64 7.78
N ASP A 98 13.20 2.77 6.89
CA ASP A 98 12.22 3.86 6.94
C ASP A 98 10.92 3.48 7.66
N PHE A 99 10.86 2.30 8.27
CA PHE A 99 9.65 1.90 9.01
C PHE A 99 9.28 2.92 10.11
N PRO A 100 10.23 3.44 10.93
CA PRO A 100 9.90 4.48 11.90
C PRO A 100 9.36 5.77 11.26
N ALA A 101 9.84 6.13 10.06
CA ALA A 101 9.37 7.30 9.34
C ALA A 101 7.91 7.16 8.92
N VAL A 102 7.48 5.95 8.56
CA VAL A 102 6.07 5.67 8.26
C VAL A 102 5.18 5.98 9.46
N GLY A 103 5.57 5.52 10.64
CA GLY A 103 4.82 5.79 11.87
C GLY A 103 4.61 7.28 12.13
N LYS A 104 5.67 8.07 11.94
CA LYS A 104 5.58 9.52 12.10
C LYS A 104 4.71 10.17 11.02
N TRP A 105 4.84 9.72 9.80
CA TRP A 105 4.05 10.22 8.68
C TRP A 105 2.55 9.92 8.88
N LEU A 106 2.23 8.72 9.37
CA LEU A 106 0.85 8.32 9.64
C LEU A 106 0.16 9.20 10.69
N GLU A 107 0.92 9.77 11.62
CA GLU A 107 0.36 10.72 12.60
C GLU A 107 -0.21 11.98 11.94
N LYS A 108 0.26 12.30 10.74
CA LYS A 108 -0.11 13.51 10.00
C LYS A 108 -1.03 13.24 8.83
N CYS A 109 -1.34 11.98 8.55
CA CYS A 109 -2.18 11.56 7.44
C CYS A 109 -3.44 10.87 7.96
N LYS A 110 -4.42 10.69 7.07
CA LYS A 110 -5.54 9.79 7.33
C LYS A 110 -5.27 8.46 6.64
N LEU A 111 -5.48 7.37 7.37
CA LEU A 111 -5.29 6.03 6.85
C LEU A 111 -6.60 5.27 6.85
N THR A 112 -6.90 4.62 5.73
CA THR A 112 -7.97 3.62 5.64
C THR A 112 -7.50 2.45 4.79
N GLY A 113 -8.15 1.31 4.93
CA GLY A 113 -7.84 0.15 4.13
C GLY A 113 -7.96 -1.16 4.89
N VAL A 114 -7.47 -2.22 4.27
CA VAL A 114 -7.50 -3.58 4.79
C VAL A 114 -6.15 -4.24 4.50
N THR A 115 -5.59 -4.94 5.48
CA THR A 115 -4.27 -5.55 5.33
C THR A 115 -4.30 -6.98 4.81
N ALA A 116 -5.41 -7.69 4.94
CA ALA A 116 -5.49 -9.09 4.53
C ALA A 116 -6.92 -9.44 4.13
N ALA A 117 -7.28 -9.19 2.89
CA ALA A 117 -8.60 -9.46 2.36
C ALA A 117 -8.54 -10.57 1.30
N PRO A 118 -9.21 -11.72 1.51
CA PRO A 118 -9.33 -12.71 0.45
C PRO A 118 -10.05 -12.13 -0.77
N ILE A 119 -9.47 -12.34 -1.94
CA ILE A 119 -10.06 -11.87 -3.19
C ILE A 119 -11.19 -12.81 -3.58
N VAL A 120 -12.41 -12.28 -3.64
CA VAL A 120 -13.61 -13.09 -3.89
C VAL A 120 -14.03 -13.10 -5.36
N ASN A 121 -13.61 -12.10 -6.14
CA ASN A 121 -13.83 -12.04 -7.57
C ASN A 121 -12.58 -11.50 -8.25
N SER A 122 -12.16 -12.14 -9.32
CA SER A 122 -11.02 -11.71 -10.11
C SER A 122 -11.23 -12.15 -11.55
N LEU A 123 -10.78 -11.35 -12.50
CA LEU A 123 -10.88 -11.66 -13.93
C LEU A 123 -9.51 -12.08 -14.46
N TRP A 124 -9.57 -12.96 -15.48
CA TRP A 124 -8.39 -13.48 -16.19
C TRP A 124 -7.42 -14.19 -15.25
#